data_deeab8656a67c21252acf3621dce0611
#
_entry.id   deeab8656a67c21252acf3621dce0611
#
_cell.length_a   1.000
_cell.length_b   1.000
_cell.length_c   1.000
_cell.angle_alpha   90.00
_cell.angle_beta   90.00
_cell.angle_gamma   90.00
#
_symmetry.space_group_name_H-M   'P 1'
#
loop_
_entity.id
_entity.type
_entity.pdbx_description
1 polymer ?
#
loop_
_entity_poly.entity_id
_entity_poly.type
_entity_poly.pdbx_seq_one_letter_code
_entity_poly.pdbx_strand_id
1 'polypeptide(L)'
;MKVLVSINAFKGAISTVAATDTVSKELLKFGLLVEKCYIADGGDGSVDVAASMGANLKYYDTYDPLMRPIKAPIAWFGKTALIEMARASGIALIRPEEKNPLKTTSFGTGVLIKKAIEEGAQEIILGIGGSATVDGGVGMLTALDFKFLDSKGNPSWIGGESLKNIKTIVKSPINFPKITIASDVVNPLLGPNGASYVFGPQKGADSKMVEFLDSALAHLNDLTKKYFNIDIANIEGAGAAGGIGGFAFCYLNAQLKPGAELFMDLGNFNEKASLCDCLITGEGALDKQTSCGKAPYRVAKRFKSINKNGLTIALAGSISDRDTYKDTIDIALSITNKPLSIKESIENTNVLLKSLTYEIAKLLAWKEKRLN
;
A
#
# COMPACT_ATOMS: atom_id res chain seq x y z
N MET A 1 -30.58 -11.99 2.33
CA MET A 1 -29.12 -12.23 2.49
C MET A 1 -28.39 -10.91 2.37
N LYS A 2 -27.47 -10.64 3.30
CA LYS A 2 -26.64 -9.42 3.29
C LYS A 2 -25.20 -9.78 2.94
N VAL A 3 -24.62 -9.11 1.94
CA VAL A 3 -23.30 -9.40 1.37
C VAL A 3 -22.34 -8.25 1.64
N LEU A 4 -21.19 -8.53 2.23
CA LEU A 4 -20.07 -7.59 2.32
C LEU A 4 -19.20 -7.73 1.07
N VAL A 5 -18.95 -6.64 0.37
CA VAL A 5 -18.07 -6.59 -0.80
C VAL A 5 -16.79 -5.83 -0.44
N SER A 6 -15.64 -6.51 -0.56
CA SER A 6 -14.34 -5.94 -0.22
C SER A 6 -13.27 -6.52 -1.13
N ILE A 7 -13.05 -5.88 -2.28
CA ILE A 7 -12.21 -6.39 -3.37
C ILE A 7 -10.98 -5.49 -3.54
N ASN A 8 -9.79 -6.10 -3.61
CA ASN A 8 -8.56 -5.40 -3.95
C ASN A 8 -8.47 -5.11 -5.45
N ALA A 9 -7.60 -4.19 -5.84
CA ALA A 9 -7.38 -3.87 -7.24
C ALA A 9 -6.91 -5.09 -8.05
N PHE A 10 -7.46 -5.24 -9.25
CA PHE A 10 -6.86 -6.11 -10.27
C PHE A 10 -5.77 -5.29 -10.96
N LYS A 11 -4.53 -5.40 -10.45
CA LYS A 11 -3.41 -4.55 -10.87
C LYS A 11 -3.25 -4.49 -12.39
N GLY A 12 -3.17 -3.29 -12.93
CA GLY A 12 -3.10 -3.04 -14.37
C GLY A 12 -4.43 -3.14 -15.13
N ALA A 13 -5.55 -3.47 -14.45
CA ALA A 13 -6.85 -3.68 -15.08
C ALA A 13 -7.98 -2.80 -14.50
N ILE A 14 -8.30 -2.94 -13.21
CA ILE A 14 -9.39 -2.19 -12.56
C ILE A 14 -9.02 -1.83 -11.12
N SER A 15 -9.37 -0.61 -10.69
CA SER A 15 -9.13 -0.15 -9.33
C SER A 15 -10.01 -0.86 -8.30
N THR A 16 -9.59 -0.85 -7.05
CA THR A 16 -10.37 -1.34 -5.90
C THR A 16 -11.79 -0.78 -5.87
N VAL A 17 -11.92 0.52 -6.05
CA VAL A 17 -13.22 1.21 -6.01
C VAL A 17 -14.13 0.70 -7.13
N ALA A 18 -13.62 0.69 -8.36
CA ALA A 18 -14.40 0.25 -9.52
C ALA A 18 -14.77 -1.24 -9.46
N ALA A 19 -13.87 -2.11 -8.97
CA ALA A 19 -14.15 -3.53 -8.79
C ALA A 19 -15.24 -3.77 -7.73
N THR A 20 -15.09 -3.15 -6.55
CA THR A 20 -16.06 -3.23 -5.45
C THR A 20 -17.42 -2.70 -5.88
N ASP A 21 -17.47 -1.57 -6.59
CA ASP A 21 -18.73 -0.97 -7.08
C ASP A 21 -19.39 -1.81 -8.16
N THR A 22 -18.61 -2.39 -9.07
CA THR A 22 -19.14 -3.29 -10.12
C THR A 22 -19.85 -4.49 -9.52
N VAL A 23 -19.18 -5.18 -8.58
CA VAL A 23 -19.76 -6.33 -7.89
C VAL A 23 -20.99 -5.91 -7.08
N SER A 24 -20.90 -4.83 -6.32
CA SER A 24 -22.03 -4.34 -5.51
C SER A 24 -23.25 -4.01 -6.35
N LYS A 25 -23.07 -3.33 -7.47
CA LYS A 25 -24.18 -2.97 -8.39
C LYS A 25 -24.87 -4.20 -8.98
N GLU A 26 -24.12 -5.25 -9.33
CA GLU A 26 -24.72 -6.47 -9.86
C GLU A 26 -25.53 -7.23 -8.79
N LEU A 27 -25.03 -7.32 -7.56
CA LEU A 27 -25.74 -7.98 -6.45
C LEU A 27 -27.06 -7.27 -6.12
N LEU A 28 -27.07 -5.95 -6.10
CA LEU A 28 -28.27 -5.13 -5.83
C LEU A 28 -29.40 -5.38 -6.84
N LYS A 29 -29.12 -5.70 -8.11
CA LYS A 29 -30.13 -6.03 -9.14
C LYS A 29 -30.97 -7.27 -8.79
N PHE A 30 -30.46 -8.15 -7.95
CA PHE A 30 -31.12 -9.38 -7.53
C PHE A 30 -31.80 -9.26 -6.14
N GLY A 31 -31.90 -8.03 -5.60
CA GLY A 31 -32.52 -7.76 -4.31
C GLY A 31 -31.68 -8.11 -3.09
N LEU A 32 -30.39 -8.44 -3.28
CA LEU A 32 -29.47 -8.67 -2.17
C LEU A 32 -29.12 -7.36 -1.47
N LEU A 33 -29.01 -7.39 -0.15
CA LEU A 33 -28.49 -6.24 0.62
C LEU A 33 -26.96 -6.24 0.56
N VAL A 34 -26.38 -5.06 0.32
CA VAL A 34 -24.92 -4.95 0.10
C VAL A 34 -24.30 -3.91 1.01
N GLU A 35 -23.28 -4.32 1.75
CA GLU A 35 -22.32 -3.45 2.41
C GLU A 35 -21.03 -3.39 1.60
N LYS A 36 -20.37 -2.23 1.59
CA LYS A 36 -19.06 -2.06 0.93
C LYS A 36 -17.99 -1.72 1.97
N CYS A 37 -16.84 -2.36 1.85
CA CYS A 37 -15.63 -1.94 2.54
C CYS A 37 -14.49 -1.85 1.53
N TYR A 38 -14.08 -0.64 1.19
CA TYR A 38 -12.94 -0.44 0.31
C TYR A 38 -11.64 -0.70 1.06
N ILE A 39 -10.69 -1.36 0.41
CA ILE A 39 -9.38 -1.70 0.96
C ILE A 39 -8.27 -1.18 0.06
N ALA A 40 -7.09 -0.97 0.62
CA ALA A 40 -5.87 -0.67 -0.12
C ALA A 40 -4.67 -1.28 0.62
N ASP A 41 -3.60 -1.53 -0.10
CA ASP A 41 -2.35 -2.09 0.43
C ASP A 41 -1.34 -1.01 0.88
N GLY A 42 -1.74 0.28 0.87
CA GLY A 42 -0.84 1.40 1.13
C GLY A 42 -0.02 1.82 -0.10
N GLY A 43 -0.33 1.27 -1.28
CA GLY A 43 0.27 1.65 -2.54
C GLY A 43 -0.57 2.63 -3.35
N ASP A 44 -0.35 2.59 -4.69
CA ASP A 44 -1.04 3.45 -5.66
C ASP A 44 -2.56 3.35 -5.54
N GLY A 45 -3.24 4.50 -5.48
CA GLY A 45 -4.70 4.61 -5.38
C GLY A 45 -5.26 4.62 -3.96
N SER A 46 -4.41 4.56 -2.92
CA SER A 46 -4.85 4.61 -1.52
C SER A 46 -5.63 5.89 -1.19
N VAL A 47 -5.22 7.04 -1.74
CA VAL A 47 -5.93 8.32 -1.58
C VAL A 47 -7.29 8.30 -2.27
N ASP A 48 -7.40 7.68 -3.46
CA ASP A 48 -8.67 7.56 -4.19
C ASP A 48 -9.66 6.64 -3.45
N VAL A 49 -9.13 5.57 -2.84
CA VAL A 49 -9.90 4.70 -1.94
C VAL A 49 -10.41 5.50 -0.73
N ALA A 50 -9.54 6.26 -0.08
CA ALA A 50 -9.93 7.11 1.04
C ALA A 50 -11.01 8.14 0.66
N ALA A 51 -10.90 8.77 -0.52
CA ALA A 51 -11.91 9.67 -1.05
C ALA A 51 -13.28 8.97 -1.24
N SER A 52 -13.26 7.73 -1.75
CA SER A 52 -14.48 6.92 -1.89
C SER A 52 -15.09 6.49 -0.55
N MET A 53 -14.32 6.55 0.53
CA MET A 53 -14.78 6.34 1.90
C MET A 53 -15.26 7.63 2.60
N GLY A 54 -15.25 8.77 1.89
CA GLY A 54 -15.71 10.07 2.39
C GLY A 54 -14.61 10.98 2.93
N ALA A 55 -13.32 10.67 2.69
CA ALA A 55 -12.26 11.60 3.03
C ALA A 55 -12.33 12.88 2.19
N ASN A 56 -12.04 14.02 2.81
CA ASN A 56 -11.91 15.28 2.12
C ASN A 56 -10.52 15.40 1.49
N LEU A 57 -10.45 15.61 0.17
CA LEU A 57 -9.18 15.78 -0.55
C LEU A 57 -8.76 17.25 -0.56
N LYS A 58 -7.53 17.52 -0.10
CA LYS A 58 -6.87 18.81 -0.24
C LYS A 58 -5.57 18.64 -1.00
N TYR A 59 -5.27 19.55 -1.91
CA TYR A 59 -4.08 19.52 -2.76
C TYR A 59 -3.04 20.50 -2.28
N TYR A 60 -1.77 20.08 -2.20
CA TYR A 60 -0.65 20.86 -1.72
C TYR A 60 0.48 20.89 -2.74
N ASP A 61 1.19 22.01 -2.78
CA ASP A 61 2.43 22.12 -3.55
C ASP A 61 3.51 21.24 -2.89
N THR A 62 4.18 20.45 -3.70
CA THR A 62 5.25 19.53 -3.30
C THR A 62 6.19 19.30 -4.46
N TYR A 63 7.03 18.26 -4.39
CA TYR A 63 8.01 17.93 -5.42
C TYR A 63 7.88 16.45 -5.83
N ASP A 64 8.19 16.18 -7.10
CA ASP A 64 8.33 14.83 -7.60
C ASP A 64 9.70 14.21 -7.21
N PRO A 65 9.99 12.93 -7.54
CA PRO A 65 11.26 12.29 -7.19
C PRO A 65 12.51 12.97 -7.75
N LEU A 66 12.36 13.81 -8.78
CA LEU A 66 13.43 14.57 -9.41
C LEU A 66 13.42 16.05 -9.04
N MET A 67 12.74 16.41 -7.95
CA MET A 67 12.62 17.79 -7.42
C MET A 67 11.90 18.78 -8.35
N ARG A 68 11.06 18.28 -9.27
CA ARG A 68 10.19 19.14 -10.09
C ARG A 68 8.94 19.50 -9.28
N PRO A 69 8.49 20.79 -9.28
CA PRO A 69 7.28 21.19 -8.55
C PRO A 69 6.04 20.48 -9.10
N ILE A 70 5.22 19.94 -8.19
CA ILE A 70 3.94 19.30 -8.49
C ILE A 70 2.91 19.63 -7.41
N LYS A 71 1.64 19.28 -7.67
CA LYS A 71 0.59 19.25 -6.65
C LYS A 71 0.21 17.82 -6.34
N ALA A 72 0.10 17.49 -5.06
CA ALA A 72 -0.33 16.17 -4.63
C ALA A 72 -1.40 16.24 -3.54
N PRO A 73 -2.36 15.28 -3.50
CA PRO A 73 -3.44 15.27 -2.55
C PRO A 73 -3.04 14.67 -1.20
N ILE A 74 -3.67 15.18 -0.14
CA ILE A 74 -3.79 14.52 1.17
C ILE A 74 -5.28 14.25 1.39
N ALA A 75 -5.64 13.02 1.79
CA ALA A 75 -7.00 12.66 2.13
C ALA A 75 -7.22 12.82 3.66
N TRP A 76 -8.28 13.53 4.04
CA TRP A 76 -8.54 13.90 5.44
C TRP A 76 -9.80 13.23 5.98
N PHE A 77 -9.67 12.50 7.07
CA PHE A 77 -10.75 12.03 7.93
C PHE A 77 -10.71 12.81 9.25
N GLY A 78 -11.39 13.96 9.28
CA GLY A 78 -11.30 14.88 10.43
C GLY A 78 -9.86 15.35 10.65
N LYS A 79 -9.20 14.90 11.72
CA LYS A 79 -7.80 15.21 12.05
C LYS A 79 -6.80 14.11 11.68
N THR A 80 -7.23 13.08 11.00
CA THR A 80 -6.35 12.04 10.44
C THR A 80 -6.04 12.37 8.99
N ALA A 81 -4.76 12.51 8.66
CA ALA A 81 -4.26 12.74 7.31
C ALA A 81 -3.77 11.43 6.71
N LEU A 82 -4.32 11.01 5.57
CA LEU A 82 -3.80 9.90 4.78
C LEU A 82 -2.99 10.45 3.62
N ILE A 83 -1.73 10.08 3.57
CA ILE A 83 -0.75 10.50 2.56
C ILE A 83 -0.31 9.28 1.78
N GLU A 84 -0.37 9.36 0.45
CA GLU A 84 0.15 8.35 -0.47
C GLU A 84 1.49 8.82 -1.02
N MET A 85 2.58 8.14 -0.63
CA MET A 85 3.92 8.47 -1.09
C MET A 85 4.04 8.50 -2.62
N ALA A 86 3.33 7.60 -3.30
CA ALA A 86 3.35 7.50 -4.76
C ALA A 86 2.90 8.81 -5.46
N ARG A 87 2.12 9.67 -4.79
CA ARG A 87 1.67 10.95 -5.33
C ARG A 87 2.73 12.05 -5.31
N ALA A 88 3.83 11.86 -4.56
CA ALA A 88 4.93 12.83 -4.47
C ALA A 88 6.30 12.20 -4.76
N SER A 89 6.52 10.93 -4.40
CA SER A 89 7.81 10.26 -4.58
C SER A 89 7.67 8.93 -5.31
N GLY A 90 6.63 8.82 -6.17
CA GLY A 90 6.25 7.60 -6.87
C GLY A 90 6.95 7.37 -8.19
N ILE A 91 7.11 6.09 -8.55
CA ILE A 91 7.75 5.66 -9.79
C ILE A 91 6.93 6.04 -11.04
N ALA A 92 5.62 6.19 -10.90
CA ALA A 92 4.72 6.61 -11.98
C ALA A 92 4.86 8.10 -12.36
N LEU A 93 5.52 8.92 -11.53
CA LEU A 93 5.76 10.34 -11.78
C LEU A 93 6.97 10.61 -12.68
N ILE A 94 7.77 9.59 -12.95
CA ILE A 94 8.99 9.69 -13.75
C ILE A 94 8.92 8.78 -14.96
N ARG A 95 9.51 9.21 -16.08
CA ARG A 95 9.57 8.43 -17.31
C ARG A 95 10.52 7.24 -17.13
N PRO A 96 10.36 6.15 -17.92
CA PRO A 96 11.22 4.97 -17.82
C PRO A 96 12.72 5.30 -17.89
N GLU A 97 13.12 6.22 -18.77
CA GLU A 97 14.49 6.66 -18.96
C GLU A 97 15.04 7.57 -17.85
N GLU A 98 14.17 8.13 -17.02
CA GLU A 98 14.55 8.95 -15.86
C GLU A 98 14.76 8.13 -14.59
N LYS A 99 14.42 6.84 -14.62
CA LYS A 99 14.53 5.96 -13.44
C LYS A 99 15.99 5.79 -13.04
N ASN A 100 16.32 6.34 -11.88
CA ASN A 100 17.66 6.21 -11.30
C ASN A 100 17.59 6.40 -9.76
N PRO A 101 17.62 5.32 -8.97
CA PRO A 101 17.48 5.42 -7.52
C PRO A 101 18.69 6.05 -6.80
N LEU A 102 19.81 6.26 -7.51
CA LEU A 102 20.92 7.07 -7.00
C LEU A 102 20.55 8.55 -6.89
N LYS A 103 19.61 9.02 -7.76
CA LYS A 103 19.24 10.44 -7.89
C LYS A 103 17.85 10.79 -7.38
N THR A 104 16.91 9.82 -7.39
CA THR A 104 15.54 10.07 -6.94
C THR A 104 15.46 10.24 -5.43
N THR A 105 14.62 11.19 -4.96
CA THR A 105 14.48 11.53 -3.56
C THR A 105 13.04 11.43 -3.06
N SER A 106 12.89 11.12 -1.79
CA SER A 106 11.61 11.08 -1.07
C SER A 106 11.19 12.44 -0.48
N PHE A 107 11.88 13.53 -0.83
CA PHE A 107 11.67 14.88 -0.25
C PHE A 107 10.21 15.34 -0.33
N GLY A 108 9.56 15.16 -1.48
CA GLY A 108 8.18 15.60 -1.68
C GLY A 108 7.18 14.93 -0.72
N THR A 109 7.41 13.66 -0.35
CA THR A 109 6.61 12.98 0.68
C THR A 109 6.75 13.66 2.03
N GLY A 110 7.97 14.06 2.40
CA GLY A 110 8.22 14.81 3.64
C GLY A 110 7.54 16.18 3.67
N VAL A 111 7.49 16.87 2.52
CA VAL A 111 6.74 18.13 2.39
C VAL A 111 5.26 17.92 2.68
N LEU A 112 4.64 16.85 2.15
CA LEU A 112 3.23 16.55 2.44
C LEU A 112 3.01 16.23 3.93
N ILE A 113 3.90 15.47 4.56
CA ILE A 113 3.84 15.19 6.01
C ILE A 113 3.92 16.49 6.80
N LYS A 114 4.86 17.38 6.44
CA LYS A 114 5.01 18.71 7.09
C LYS A 114 3.75 19.54 6.95
N LYS A 115 3.13 19.56 5.75
CA LYS A 115 1.86 20.25 5.52
C LYS A 115 0.72 19.68 6.37
N ALA A 116 0.65 18.37 6.52
CA ALA A 116 -0.36 17.74 7.39
C ALA A 116 -0.16 18.17 8.86
N ILE A 117 1.07 18.22 9.34
CA ILE A 117 1.39 18.70 10.71
C ILE A 117 1.01 20.15 10.88
N GLU A 118 1.38 21.03 9.94
CA GLU A 118 1.04 22.45 9.93
C GLU A 118 -0.48 22.71 9.96
N GLU A 119 -1.28 21.83 9.32
CA GLU A 119 -2.76 21.90 9.37
C GLU A 119 -3.38 21.18 10.59
N GLY A 120 -2.55 20.74 11.53
CA GLY A 120 -3.01 20.21 12.82
C GLY A 120 -3.44 18.72 12.78
N ALA A 121 -2.83 17.92 11.89
CA ALA A 121 -3.04 16.47 11.92
C ALA A 121 -2.66 15.89 13.29
N GLN A 122 -3.54 15.10 13.88
CA GLN A 122 -3.28 14.36 15.12
C GLN A 122 -2.78 12.94 14.83
N GLU A 123 -3.11 12.41 13.67
CA GLU A 123 -2.64 11.13 13.17
C GLU A 123 -2.32 11.25 11.67
N ILE A 124 -1.23 10.62 11.25
CA ILE A 124 -0.84 10.51 9.84
C ILE A 124 -0.76 9.04 9.47
N ILE A 125 -1.47 8.65 8.43
CA ILE A 125 -1.35 7.34 7.78
C ILE A 125 -0.54 7.57 6.50
N LEU A 126 0.63 6.96 6.41
CA LEU A 126 1.52 7.08 5.27
C LEU A 126 1.56 5.76 4.49
N GLY A 127 0.93 5.73 3.32
CA GLY A 127 1.08 4.64 2.36
C GLY A 127 2.39 4.78 1.60
N ILE A 128 3.25 3.77 1.65
CA ILE A 128 4.61 3.83 1.08
C ILE A 128 4.83 2.96 -0.16
N GLY A 129 3.79 2.33 -0.70
CA GLY A 129 3.86 1.59 -1.95
C GLY A 129 4.14 2.48 -3.16
N GLY A 130 4.60 1.91 -4.28
CA GLY A 130 4.83 2.62 -5.54
C GLY A 130 6.03 3.57 -5.56
N SER A 131 6.97 3.50 -4.61
CA SER A 131 8.11 4.43 -4.48
C SER A 131 9.11 4.35 -5.64
N ALA A 132 9.70 5.50 -6.02
CA ALA A 132 10.79 5.62 -7.00
C ALA A 132 12.19 5.60 -6.37
N THR A 133 12.31 5.58 -5.05
CA THR A 133 13.51 5.93 -4.29
C THR A 133 14.16 4.74 -3.59
N VAL A 134 15.48 4.81 -3.39
CA VAL A 134 16.25 3.98 -2.45
C VAL A 134 17.17 4.94 -1.67
N ASP A 135 16.56 5.87 -0.95
CA ASP A 135 17.26 6.92 -0.20
C ASP A 135 17.08 6.79 1.34
N GLY A 136 16.56 5.64 1.82
CA GLY A 136 16.29 5.44 3.24
C GLY A 136 15.32 6.46 3.84
N GLY A 137 14.60 7.22 3.01
CA GLY A 137 13.74 8.31 3.46
C GLY A 137 14.51 9.57 3.90
N VAL A 138 15.80 9.66 3.60
CA VAL A 138 16.62 10.84 3.97
C VAL A 138 16.05 12.11 3.36
N GLY A 139 15.57 12.07 2.11
CA GLY A 139 14.87 13.21 1.52
C GLY A 139 13.62 13.60 2.32
N MET A 140 12.77 12.65 2.65
CA MET A 140 11.56 12.86 3.46
C MET A 140 11.88 13.46 4.83
N LEU A 141 12.87 12.91 5.51
CA LEU A 141 13.32 13.39 6.82
C LEU A 141 13.94 14.78 6.74
N THR A 142 14.63 15.11 5.63
CA THR A 142 15.18 16.46 5.42
C THR A 142 14.06 17.50 5.29
N ALA A 143 12.97 17.20 4.59
CA ALA A 143 11.80 18.09 4.53
C ALA A 143 11.14 18.28 5.91
N LEU A 144 11.34 17.33 6.82
CA LEU A 144 10.89 17.34 8.21
C LEU A 144 11.94 17.90 9.19
N ASP A 145 12.86 18.74 8.69
CA ASP A 145 13.87 19.47 9.44
C ASP A 145 14.97 18.63 10.13
N PHE A 146 15.12 17.33 9.78
CA PHE A 146 16.35 16.62 10.08
C PHE A 146 17.47 17.15 9.18
N LYS A 147 18.71 17.19 9.70
CA LYS A 147 19.86 17.57 8.88
C LYS A 147 20.81 16.36 8.76
N PHE A 148 21.16 16.06 7.54
CA PHE A 148 22.14 15.03 7.19
C PHE A 148 23.34 15.74 6.56
N LEU A 149 24.50 15.66 7.22
CA LEU A 149 25.67 16.47 6.86
C LEU A 149 26.86 15.58 6.52
N ASP A 150 27.64 16.01 5.53
CA ASP A 150 28.91 15.39 5.15
C ASP A 150 30.04 15.73 6.16
N SER A 151 31.27 15.29 5.86
CA SER A 151 32.45 15.53 6.70
C SER A 151 32.86 17.04 6.78
N LYS A 152 32.35 17.85 5.86
CA LYS A 152 32.60 19.31 5.81
C LYS A 152 31.45 20.12 6.40
N GLY A 153 30.38 19.47 6.83
CA GLY A 153 29.17 20.11 7.35
C GLY A 153 28.19 20.56 6.27
N ASN A 154 28.37 20.14 5.01
CA ASN A 154 27.42 20.45 3.94
C ASN A 154 26.25 19.45 3.94
N PRO A 155 25.04 19.87 3.50
CA PRO A 155 23.90 18.99 3.36
C PRO A 155 24.17 17.83 2.37
N SER A 156 23.82 16.60 2.76
CA SER A 156 23.97 15.39 1.95
C SER A 156 22.68 14.55 2.05
N TRP A 157 21.72 14.76 1.13
CA TRP A 157 20.40 14.17 1.26
C TRP A 157 19.70 13.85 -0.06
N ILE A 158 20.23 14.25 -1.23
CA ILE A 158 19.59 14.02 -2.51
C ILE A 158 19.97 12.63 -3.04
N GLY A 159 18.97 11.75 -3.15
CA GLY A 159 19.11 10.42 -3.76
C GLY A 159 19.96 9.44 -2.94
N GLY A 160 19.90 8.18 -3.36
CA GLY A 160 20.64 7.10 -2.68
C GLY A 160 22.16 7.25 -2.73
N GLU A 161 22.70 7.98 -3.72
CA GLU A 161 24.16 8.20 -3.83
C GLU A 161 24.71 9.05 -2.70
N SER A 162 23.90 9.95 -2.12
CA SER A 162 24.32 10.86 -1.07
C SER A 162 24.51 10.17 0.30
N LEU A 163 23.90 9.01 0.51
CA LEU A 163 23.85 8.35 1.81
C LEU A 163 25.24 8.03 2.38
N LYS A 164 26.18 7.60 1.54
CA LYS A 164 27.56 7.29 1.97
C LYS A 164 28.37 8.49 2.46
N ASN A 165 27.97 9.67 2.02
CA ASN A 165 28.68 10.92 2.39
C ASN A 165 28.25 11.43 3.77
N ILE A 166 27.11 10.98 4.30
CA ILE A 166 26.58 11.41 5.59
C ILE A 166 27.54 11.01 6.72
N LYS A 167 27.87 11.93 7.58
CA LYS A 167 28.72 11.75 8.77
C LYS A 167 28.03 12.19 10.05
N THR A 168 27.11 13.17 9.94
CA THR A 168 26.42 13.75 11.09
C THR A 168 24.93 13.82 10.82
N ILE A 169 24.14 13.47 11.84
CA ILE A 169 22.69 13.56 11.83
C ILE A 169 22.28 14.53 12.95
N VAL A 170 21.50 15.57 12.57
CA VAL A 170 20.88 16.49 13.53
C VAL A 170 19.39 16.18 13.57
N LYS A 171 18.87 15.95 14.77
CA LYS A 171 17.45 15.62 14.96
C LYS A 171 16.55 16.80 14.65
N SER A 172 15.37 16.51 14.13
CA SER A 172 14.32 17.49 13.91
C SER A 172 13.81 18.07 15.24
N PRO A 173 13.49 19.38 15.29
CA PRO A 173 12.79 19.97 16.44
C PRO A 173 11.26 19.74 16.42
N ILE A 174 10.73 19.14 15.36
CA ILE A 174 9.29 18.93 15.19
C ILE A 174 8.80 17.88 16.20
N ASN A 175 7.69 18.17 16.88
CA ASN A 175 6.96 17.18 17.64
C ASN A 175 5.98 16.46 16.68
N PHE A 176 6.30 15.21 16.34
CA PHE A 176 5.53 14.44 15.39
C PHE A 176 4.23 13.91 16.02
N PRO A 177 3.08 13.99 15.30
CA PRO A 177 1.88 13.29 15.70
C PRO A 177 2.09 11.78 15.60
N LYS A 178 1.08 10.99 15.96
CA LYS A 178 1.09 9.56 15.70
C LYS A 178 1.21 9.31 14.20
N ILE A 179 2.22 8.54 13.79
CA ILE A 179 2.43 8.15 12.38
C ILE A 179 2.32 6.63 12.25
N THR A 180 1.48 6.20 11.32
CA THR A 180 1.31 4.79 10.96
C THR A 180 1.66 4.61 9.49
N ILE A 181 2.59 3.69 9.21
CA ILE A 181 2.99 3.33 7.85
C ILE A 181 2.15 2.16 7.39
N ALA A 182 1.43 2.35 6.28
CA ALA A 182 0.67 1.31 5.60
C ALA A 182 1.58 0.60 4.58
N SER A 183 1.95 -0.65 4.85
CA SER A 183 2.77 -1.47 3.96
C SER A 183 2.57 -2.95 4.23
N ASP A 184 2.40 -3.75 3.18
CA ASP A 184 2.35 -5.21 3.24
C ASP A 184 3.72 -5.86 2.96
N VAL A 185 4.77 -5.05 2.78
CA VAL A 185 6.14 -5.51 2.54
C VAL A 185 6.79 -5.92 3.85
N VAL A 186 7.37 -7.11 3.89
CA VAL A 186 8.05 -7.70 5.06
C VAL A 186 9.57 -7.76 4.91
N ASN A 187 10.10 -7.35 3.77
CA ASN A 187 11.53 -7.44 3.45
C ASN A 187 12.39 -6.68 4.47
N PRO A 188 13.54 -7.25 4.89
CA PRO A 188 14.52 -6.56 5.73
C PRO A 188 15.16 -5.39 4.97
N LEU A 189 15.92 -4.56 5.66
CA LEU A 189 16.59 -3.42 5.05
C LEU A 189 17.68 -3.85 4.05
N LEU A 190 18.50 -4.81 4.42
CA LEU A 190 19.78 -5.16 3.76
C LEU A 190 19.80 -6.58 3.22
N GLY A 191 20.79 -6.83 2.33
CA GLY A 191 21.13 -8.15 1.80
C GLY A 191 20.22 -8.59 0.64
N PRO A 192 20.33 -9.86 0.19
CA PRO A 192 19.66 -10.35 -1.01
C PRO A 192 18.14 -10.21 -1.01
N ASN A 193 17.52 -10.23 0.16
CA ASN A 193 16.07 -10.00 0.35
C ASN A 193 15.75 -8.56 0.77
N GLY A 194 16.72 -7.67 0.79
CA GLY A 194 16.61 -6.29 1.25
C GLY A 194 16.09 -5.31 0.21
N ALA A 195 15.98 -4.04 0.65
CA ALA A 195 15.42 -2.94 -0.12
C ALA A 195 16.04 -2.79 -1.51
N SER A 196 17.38 -2.80 -1.59
CA SER A 196 18.12 -2.52 -2.83
C SER A 196 18.05 -3.69 -3.80
N TYR A 197 18.25 -4.91 -3.33
CA TYR A 197 18.27 -6.10 -4.17
C TYR A 197 16.90 -6.45 -4.75
N VAL A 198 15.84 -6.37 -3.93
CA VAL A 198 14.49 -6.76 -4.35
C VAL A 198 13.81 -5.66 -5.16
N PHE A 199 13.95 -4.41 -4.76
CA PHE A 199 13.17 -3.31 -5.34
C PHE A 199 13.99 -2.34 -6.17
N GLY A 200 15.31 -2.37 -6.11
CA GLY A 200 16.21 -1.49 -6.88
C GLY A 200 16.07 -1.65 -8.40
N PRO A 201 16.05 -2.88 -8.95
CA PRO A 201 15.99 -3.09 -10.39
C PRO A 201 14.77 -2.44 -11.07
N GLN A 202 13.57 -2.56 -10.49
CA GLN A 202 12.37 -1.92 -11.04
C GLN A 202 12.42 -0.38 -11.01
N LYS A 203 13.29 0.19 -10.16
CA LYS A 203 13.54 1.64 -10.03
C LYS A 203 14.68 2.12 -10.93
N GLY A 204 15.25 1.22 -11.76
CA GLY A 204 16.29 1.53 -12.72
C GLY A 204 17.72 1.26 -12.22
N ALA A 205 17.90 0.53 -11.12
CA ALA A 205 19.24 0.15 -10.66
C ALA A 205 19.78 -1.03 -11.46
N ASP A 206 21.01 -0.92 -11.96
CA ASP A 206 21.82 -2.05 -12.39
C ASP A 206 22.47 -2.77 -11.20
N SER A 207 23.18 -3.87 -11.46
CA SER A 207 23.79 -4.67 -10.38
C SER A 207 24.79 -3.89 -9.53
N LYS A 208 25.59 -3.00 -10.14
CA LYS A 208 26.56 -2.16 -9.41
C LYS A 208 25.86 -1.12 -8.53
N MET A 209 24.77 -0.53 -9.04
CA MET A 209 23.94 0.39 -8.28
C MET A 209 23.27 -0.31 -7.11
N VAL A 210 22.77 -1.54 -7.29
CA VAL A 210 22.16 -2.34 -6.22
C VAL A 210 23.15 -2.57 -5.08
N GLU A 211 24.36 -3.05 -5.37
CA GLU A 211 25.42 -3.26 -4.38
C GLU A 211 25.82 -1.96 -3.66
N PHE A 212 25.96 -0.87 -4.43
CA PHE A 212 26.26 0.43 -3.88
C PHE A 212 25.16 0.91 -2.91
N LEU A 213 23.89 0.83 -3.33
CA LEU A 213 22.74 1.27 -2.54
C LEU A 213 22.56 0.43 -1.28
N ASP A 214 22.77 -0.89 -1.34
CA ASP A 214 22.71 -1.76 -0.17
C ASP A 214 23.77 -1.35 0.85
N SER A 215 25.02 -1.14 0.40
CA SER A 215 26.09 -0.68 1.28
C SER A 215 25.89 0.76 1.78
N ALA A 216 25.16 1.59 1.05
CA ALA A 216 24.81 2.96 1.46
C ALA A 216 23.71 2.96 2.54
N LEU A 217 22.71 2.08 2.40
CA LEU A 217 21.71 1.86 3.45
C LEU A 217 22.34 1.23 4.72
N ALA A 218 23.31 0.33 4.58
CA ALA A 218 24.06 -0.21 5.72
C ALA A 218 24.81 0.90 6.47
N HIS A 219 25.49 1.79 5.75
CA HIS A 219 26.17 2.94 6.35
C HIS A 219 25.17 3.85 7.10
N LEU A 220 24.00 4.13 6.52
CA LEU A 220 22.96 4.94 7.19
C LEU A 220 22.42 4.23 8.43
N ASN A 221 22.27 2.89 8.40
CA ASN A 221 21.89 2.11 9.58
C ASN A 221 22.93 2.17 10.70
N ASP A 222 24.23 2.14 10.37
CA ASP A 222 25.30 2.27 11.36
C ASP A 222 25.28 3.64 12.04
N LEU A 223 25.01 4.71 11.27
CA LEU A 223 24.78 6.04 11.85
C LEU A 223 23.52 6.06 12.71
N THR A 224 22.44 5.42 12.28
CA THR A 224 21.20 5.32 13.05
C THR A 224 21.42 4.63 14.39
N LYS A 225 22.18 3.52 14.43
CA LYS A 225 22.61 2.87 15.67
C LYS A 225 23.35 3.85 16.59
N LYS A 226 24.28 4.63 16.04
CA LYS A 226 25.07 5.59 16.81
C LYS A 226 24.22 6.71 17.42
N TYR A 227 23.24 7.26 16.67
CA TYR A 227 22.46 8.43 17.09
C TYR A 227 21.17 8.10 17.85
N PHE A 228 20.59 6.92 17.62
CA PHE A 228 19.28 6.52 18.16
C PHE A 228 19.34 5.22 18.99
N ASN A 229 20.48 4.52 18.98
CA ASN A 229 20.67 3.21 19.64
C ASN A 229 19.67 2.13 19.15
N ILE A 230 19.30 2.18 17.86
CA ILE A 230 18.37 1.25 17.22
C ILE A 230 19.05 0.65 15.98
N ASP A 231 19.02 -0.68 15.85
CA ASP A 231 19.42 -1.41 14.64
C ASP A 231 18.17 -1.80 13.86
N ILE A 232 18.02 -1.24 12.67
CA ILE A 232 16.86 -1.51 11.82
C ILE A 232 17.13 -2.54 10.72
N ALA A 233 18.34 -3.08 10.62
CA ALA A 233 18.75 -3.95 9.50
C ALA A 233 17.81 -5.15 9.29
N ASN A 234 17.38 -5.77 10.40
CA ASN A 234 16.58 -7.01 10.40
C ASN A 234 15.12 -6.78 10.85
N ILE A 235 14.67 -5.53 10.99
CA ILE A 235 13.28 -5.25 11.32
C ILE A 235 12.41 -5.63 10.11
N GLU A 236 11.37 -6.41 10.35
CA GLU A 236 10.39 -6.78 9.32
C GLU A 236 9.76 -5.53 8.72
N GLY A 237 9.78 -5.43 7.39
CA GLY A 237 9.29 -4.26 6.65
C GLY A 237 10.25 -3.07 6.58
N ALA A 238 11.45 -3.15 7.20
CA ALA A 238 12.42 -2.06 7.15
C ALA A 238 12.86 -1.72 5.72
N GLY A 239 12.89 -2.71 4.81
CA GLY A 239 13.25 -2.53 3.40
C GLY A 239 12.16 -1.90 2.54
N ALA A 240 10.94 -1.76 3.06
CA ALA A 240 9.83 -1.16 2.30
C ALA A 240 10.18 0.25 1.81
N ALA A 241 9.79 0.54 0.56
CA ALA A 241 9.99 1.84 -0.10
C ALA A 241 11.46 2.33 -0.08
N GLY A 242 12.42 1.40 -0.31
CA GLY A 242 13.84 1.77 -0.36
C GLY A 242 14.42 2.17 0.99
N GLY A 243 13.94 1.55 2.07
CA GLY A 243 14.39 1.77 3.45
C GLY A 243 13.49 2.70 4.28
N ILE A 244 12.53 3.38 3.66
CA ILE A 244 11.63 4.32 4.38
C ILE A 244 10.93 3.63 5.55
N GLY A 245 10.47 2.36 5.38
CA GLY A 245 9.82 1.61 6.46
C GLY A 245 10.62 1.59 7.75
N GLY A 246 11.90 1.20 7.69
CA GLY A 246 12.77 1.12 8.87
C GLY A 246 13.20 2.48 9.42
N PHE A 247 13.60 3.40 8.54
CA PHE A 247 14.07 4.71 9.00
C PHE A 247 12.94 5.56 9.58
N ALA A 248 11.72 5.52 9.00
CA ALA A 248 10.59 6.21 9.60
C ALA A 248 10.15 5.60 10.95
N PHE A 249 10.25 4.27 11.12
CA PHE A 249 10.06 3.63 12.42
C PHE A 249 11.00 4.25 13.47
N CYS A 250 12.29 4.42 13.15
CA CYS A 250 13.28 4.95 14.08
C CYS A 250 13.17 6.47 14.28
N TYR A 251 13.09 7.24 13.19
CA TYR A 251 13.21 8.71 13.25
C TYR A 251 11.90 9.42 13.59
N LEU A 252 10.77 8.83 13.22
CA LEU A 252 9.44 9.42 13.42
C LEU A 252 8.62 8.66 14.48
N ASN A 253 9.19 7.63 15.11
CA ASN A 253 8.47 6.71 16.00
C ASN A 253 7.21 6.13 15.33
N ALA A 254 7.31 5.86 14.03
CA ALA A 254 6.19 5.38 13.24
C ALA A 254 5.92 3.89 13.51
N GLN A 255 4.65 3.48 13.43
CA GLN A 255 4.25 2.09 13.52
C GLN A 255 4.06 1.52 12.11
N LEU A 256 4.61 0.33 11.83
CA LEU A 256 4.32 -0.38 10.58
C LEU A 256 3.08 -1.24 10.78
N LYS A 257 2.12 -1.11 9.86
CA LYS A 257 0.91 -1.94 9.83
C LYS A 257 0.58 -2.36 8.41
N PRO A 258 0.01 -3.57 8.21
CA PRO A 258 -0.50 -3.96 6.91
C PRO A 258 -1.55 -2.97 6.40
N GLY A 259 -1.41 -2.57 5.12
CA GLY A 259 -2.30 -1.59 4.51
C GLY A 259 -3.75 -2.05 4.53
N ALA A 260 -4.03 -3.30 4.14
CA ALA A 260 -5.37 -3.85 4.14
C ALA A 260 -6.05 -3.79 5.53
N GLU A 261 -5.30 -4.03 6.62
CA GLU A 261 -5.82 -3.93 7.99
C GLU A 261 -6.23 -2.49 8.34
N LEU A 262 -5.38 -1.52 8.01
CA LEU A 262 -5.66 -0.11 8.24
C LEU A 262 -6.91 0.36 7.48
N PHE A 263 -7.06 -0.03 6.21
CA PHE A 263 -8.23 0.33 5.42
C PHE A 263 -9.50 -0.38 5.88
N MET A 264 -9.41 -1.63 6.36
CA MET A 264 -10.52 -2.30 7.01
C MET A 264 -10.97 -1.56 8.28
N ASP A 265 -10.02 -1.08 9.11
CA ASP A 265 -10.33 -0.29 10.31
C ASP A 265 -11.02 1.04 9.94
N LEU A 266 -10.46 1.79 8.99
CA LEU A 266 -11.06 3.03 8.47
C LEU A 266 -12.47 2.82 7.89
N GLY A 267 -12.72 1.66 7.28
CA GLY A 267 -13.99 1.29 6.66
C GLY A 267 -15.03 0.68 7.61
N ASN A 268 -14.78 0.63 8.92
CA ASN A 268 -15.63 -0.03 9.92
C ASN A 268 -15.95 -1.49 9.54
N PHE A 269 -14.94 -2.23 9.07
CA PHE A 269 -15.10 -3.59 8.56
C PHE A 269 -15.77 -4.52 9.55
N ASN A 270 -15.39 -4.47 10.84
CA ASN A 270 -15.91 -5.40 11.85
C ASN A 270 -17.41 -5.26 12.06
N GLU A 271 -17.92 -4.02 12.12
CA GLU A 271 -19.34 -3.74 12.22
C GLU A 271 -20.10 -4.28 11.01
N LYS A 272 -19.62 -3.97 9.80
CA LYS A 272 -20.22 -4.44 8.55
C LYS A 272 -20.19 -5.97 8.44
N ALA A 273 -19.06 -6.59 8.79
CA ALA A 273 -18.88 -8.03 8.73
C ALA A 273 -19.84 -8.78 9.70
N SER A 274 -20.11 -8.22 10.89
CA SER A 274 -21.02 -8.82 11.86
C SER A 274 -22.48 -8.86 11.38
N LEU A 275 -22.83 -8.01 10.43
CA LEU A 275 -24.18 -7.88 9.87
C LEU A 275 -24.36 -8.67 8.56
N CYS A 276 -23.30 -9.26 8.01
CA CYS A 276 -23.32 -9.87 6.68
C CYS A 276 -23.21 -11.40 6.73
N ASP A 277 -24.01 -12.08 5.90
CA ASP A 277 -24.03 -13.53 5.77
C ASP A 277 -22.91 -14.06 4.85
N CYS A 278 -22.43 -13.20 3.96
CA CYS A 278 -21.47 -13.54 2.92
C CYS A 278 -20.46 -12.41 2.72
N LEU A 279 -19.20 -12.79 2.48
CA LEU A 279 -18.15 -11.89 2.00
C LEU A 279 -17.83 -12.22 0.54
N ILE A 280 -17.75 -11.19 -0.31
CA ILE A 280 -17.12 -11.29 -1.64
C ILE A 280 -15.85 -10.44 -1.61
N THR A 281 -14.70 -11.08 -1.80
CA THR A 281 -13.38 -10.47 -1.91
C THR A 281 -12.74 -10.83 -3.25
N GLY A 282 -11.54 -10.35 -3.54
CA GLY A 282 -10.83 -10.72 -4.76
C GLY A 282 -9.63 -9.86 -5.06
N GLU A 283 -8.86 -10.28 -6.08
CA GLU A 283 -7.72 -9.58 -6.65
C GLU A 283 -7.35 -10.16 -8.02
N GLY A 284 -6.31 -9.60 -8.68
CA GLY A 284 -5.86 -10.08 -10.00
C GLY A 284 -5.43 -11.53 -10.04
N ALA A 285 -4.76 -12.06 -9.01
CA ALA A 285 -4.30 -13.44 -8.95
C ALA A 285 -4.31 -13.99 -7.52
N LEU A 286 -4.99 -15.11 -7.32
CA LEU A 286 -4.87 -15.93 -6.11
C LEU A 286 -3.83 -17.02 -6.35
N ASP A 287 -2.74 -16.98 -5.61
CA ASP A 287 -1.58 -17.85 -5.74
C ASP A 287 -1.01 -18.23 -4.36
N LYS A 288 0.12 -18.93 -4.34
CA LYS A 288 0.83 -19.31 -3.11
C LYS A 288 1.14 -18.10 -2.20
N GLN A 289 1.36 -16.91 -2.76
CA GLN A 289 1.64 -15.70 -1.98
C GLN A 289 0.37 -15.14 -1.30
N THR A 290 -0.82 -15.55 -1.74
CA THR A 290 -2.09 -15.11 -1.14
C THR A 290 -2.14 -15.45 0.35
N SER A 291 -1.78 -16.69 0.73
CA SER A 291 -1.71 -17.14 2.13
C SER A 291 -0.61 -16.44 2.95
N CYS A 292 0.39 -15.83 2.28
CA CYS A 292 1.42 -15.04 2.95
C CYS A 292 0.92 -13.65 3.39
N GLY A 293 -0.39 -13.39 3.30
CA GLY A 293 -1.01 -12.19 3.86
C GLY A 293 -1.41 -11.12 2.86
N LYS A 294 -1.62 -11.47 1.57
CA LYS A 294 -2.24 -10.54 0.61
C LYS A 294 -3.65 -10.14 1.05
N ALA A 295 -4.13 -9.00 0.53
CA ALA A 295 -5.38 -8.38 0.95
C ALA A 295 -6.61 -9.32 0.97
N PRO A 296 -6.93 -10.13 -0.05
CA PRO A 296 -8.10 -11.01 -0.01
C PRO A 296 -8.06 -12.04 1.12
N TYR A 297 -6.87 -12.58 1.42
CA TYR A 297 -6.70 -13.52 2.52
C TYR A 297 -6.93 -12.85 3.88
N ARG A 298 -6.34 -11.67 4.10
CA ARG A 298 -6.53 -10.89 5.35
C ARG A 298 -7.99 -10.54 5.56
N VAL A 299 -8.67 -10.06 4.51
CA VAL A 299 -10.10 -9.71 4.53
C VAL A 299 -10.96 -10.93 4.88
N ALA A 300 -10.74 -12.06 4.20
CA ALA A 300 -11.47 -13.30 4.45
C ALA A 300 -11.20 -13.85 5.86
N LYS A 301 -9.94 -13.84 6.30
CA LYS A 301 -9.54 -14.28 7.65
C LYS A 301 -10.21 -13.42 8.74
N ARG A 302 -10.21 -12.10 8.56
CA ARG A 302 -10.87 -11.17 9.48
C ARG A 302 -12.38 -11.36 9.48
N PHE A 303 -13.01 -11.57 8.33
CA PHE A 303 -14.43 -11.89 8.22
C PHE A 303 -14.77 -13.19 8.99
N LYS A 304 -14.02 -14.28 8.76
CA LYS A 304 -14.22 -15.58 9.45
C LYS A 304 -14.00 -15.48 10.96
N SER A 305 -13.14 -14.59 11.45
CA SER A 305 -12.95 -14.38 12.89
C SER A 305 -14.17 -13.72 13.55
N ILE A 306 -14.98 -12.97 12.79
CA ILE A 306 -16.19 -12.28 13.26
C ILE A 306 -17.42 -13.16 13.02
N ASN A 307 -17.54 -13.73 11.82
CA ASN A 307 -18.64 -14.60 11.42
C ASN A 307 -18.09 -15.94 10.90
N LYS A 308 -17.94 -16.93 11.80
CA LYS A 308 -17.37 -18.26 11.45
C LYS A 308 -18.20 -19.01 10.41
N ASN A 309 -19.51 -18.84 10.40
CA ASN A 309 -20.43 -19.52 9.50
C ASN A 309 -20.71 -18.72 8.22
N GLY A 310 -20.24 -17.50 8.13
CA GLY A 310 -20.40 -16.66 6.95
C GLY A 310 -19.65 -17.22 5.75
N LEU A 311 -20.27 -17.20 4.59
CA LEU A 311 -19.69 -17.68 3.33
C LEU A 311 -18.64 -16.70 2.83
N THR A 312 -17.45 -17.19 2.42
CA THR A 312 -16.40 -16.38 1.80
C THR A 312 -16.18 -16.78 0.35
N ILE A 313 -16.35 -15.84 -0.57
CA ILE A 313 -16.16 -16.02 -2.01
C ILE A 313 -15.04 -15.10 -2.46
N ALA A 314 -14.03 -15.63 -3.15
CA ALA A 314 -12.98 -14.84 -3.76
C ALA A 314 -13.07 -14.89 -5.29
N LEU A 315 -12.95 -13.70 -5.93
CA LEU A 315 -12.97 -13.52 -7.37
C LEU A 315 -11.56 -13.14 -7.84
N ALA A 316 -11.03 -13.84 -8.85
CA ALA A 316 -9.69 -13.59 -9.34
C ALA A 316 -9.56 -13.72 -10.85
N GLY A 317 -8.58 -13.02 -11.44
CA GLY A 317 -8.20 -13.19 -12.84
C GLY A 317 -7.62 -14.59 -13.10
N SER A 318 -6.75 -15.03 -12.17
CA SER A 318 -6.18 -16.38 -12.17
C SER A 318 -6.19 -17.01 -10.78
N ILE A 319 -6.23 -18.32 -10.72
CA ILE A 319 -6.29 -19.07 -9.46
C ILE A 319 -5.33 -20.26 -9.54
N SER A 320 -4.42 -20.33 -8.57
CA SER A 320 -3.53 -21.48 -8.33
C SER A 320 -3.48 -21.79 -6.83
N ASP A 321 -2.81 -22.88 -6.47
CA ASP A 321 -2.45 -23.23 -5.10
C ASP A 321 -3.59 -23.14 -4.07
N ARG A 322 -4.78 -23.62 -4.43
CA ARG A 322 -6.02 -23.51 -3.62
C ARG A 322 -5.86 -24.03 -2.20
N ASP A 323 -5.03 -25.03 -1.98
CA ASP A 323 -4.78 -25.61 -0.66
C ASP A 323 -4.20 -24.62 0.34
N THR A 324 -3.56 -23.55 -0.12
CA THR A 324 -2.91 -22.56 0.74
C THR A 324 -3.88 -21.62 1.44
N TYR A 325 -5.11 -21.49 0.96
CA TYR A 325 -6.12 -20.55 1.50
C TYR A 325 -7.51 -21.16 1.73
N LYS A 326 -7.67 -22.49 1.57
CA LYS A 326 -8.96 -23.22 1.69
C LYS A 326 -9.63 -23.06 3.06
N ASP A 327 -8.86 -22.89 4.13
CA ASP A 327 -9.40 -22.72 5.49
C ASP A 327 -10.01 -21.34 5.73
N THR A 328 -9.82 -20.42 4.79
CA THR A 328 -10.23 -19.00 4.92
C THR A 328 -11.20 -18.59 3.82
N ILE A 329 -11.00 -19.10 2.60
CA ILE A 329 -11.82 -18.83 1.41
C ILE A 329 -12.58 -20.11 1.05
N ASP A 330 -13.90 -20.10 1.22
CA ASP A 330 -14.74 -21.27 0.94
C ASP A 330 -14.85 -21.54 -0.56
N ILE A 331 -14.99 -20.47 -1.37
CA ILE A 331 -15.17 -20.57 -2.83
C ILE A 331 -14.22 -19.58 -3.51
N ALA A 332 -13.40 -20.09 -4.43
CA ALA A 332 -12.56 -19.25 -5.30
C ALA A 332 -12.97 -19.46 -6.76
N LEU A 333 -13.31 -18.36 -7.45
CA LEU A 333 -13.81 -18.36 -8.82
C LEU A 333 -12.96 -17.46 -9.72
N SER A 334 -12.55 -17.99 -10.89
CA SER A 334 -11.92 -17.18 -11.92
C SER A 334 -12.96 -16.34 -12.65
N ILE A 335 -12.69 -15.07 -12.88
CA ILE A 335 -13.53 -14.20 -13.71
C ILE A 335 -13.43 -14.56 -15.20
N THR A 336 -12.38 -15.29 -15.62
CA THR A 336 -12.15 -15.70 -17.00
C THR A 336 -13.12 -16.83 -17.36
N ASN A 337 -14.06 -16.56 -18.26
CA ASN A 337 -15.14 -17.47 -18.65
C ASN A 337 -14.89 -18.22 -19.98
N LYS A 338 -13.77 -17.96 -20.64
CA LYS A 338 -13.31 -18.58 -21.89
C LYS A 338 -11.79 -18.43 -22.02
N PRO A 339 -11.12 -19.18 -22.90
CA PRO A 339 -9.71 -18.95 -23.19
C PRO A 339 -9.49 -17.52 -23.70
N LEU A 340 -8.62 -16.77 -23.01
CA LEU A 340 -8.25 -15.38 -23.33
C LEU A 340 -6.74 -15.22 -23.15
N SER A 341 -6.13 -14.37 -23.94
CA SER A 341 -4.77 -13.87 -23.66
C SER A 341 -4.77 -13.02 -22.38
N ILE A 342 -3.61 -12.86 -21.76
CA ILE A 342 -3.45 -11.98 -20.58
C ILE A 342 -3.91 -10.56 -20.91
N LYS A 343 -3.57 -10.04 -22.08
CA LYS A 343 -3.96 -8.71 -22.55
C LYS A 343 -5.49 -8.57 -22.63
N GLU A 344 -6.15 -9.51 -23.28
CA GLU A 344 -7.61 -9.52 -23.39
C GLU A 344 -8.30 -9.64 -22.03
N SER A 345 -7.75 -10.45 -21.12
CA SER A 345 -8.26 -10.60 -19.76
C SER A 345 -8.19 -9.28 -18.99
N ILE A 346 -7.06 -8.56 -19.10
CA ILE A 346 -6.85 -7.25 -18.47
C ILE A 346 -7.83 -6.22 -19.03
N GLU A 347 -7.92 -6.10 -20.37
CA GLU A 347 -8.80 -5.16 -21.05
C GLU A 347 -10.29 -5.38 -20.76
N ASN A 348 -10.69 -6.64 -20.55
CA ASN A 348 -12.09 -7.02 -20.32
C ASN A 348 -12.43 -7.29 -18.86
N THR A 349 -11.53 -7.04 -17.90
CA THR A 349 -11.69 -7.38 -16.48
C THR A 349 -13.04 -6.93 -15.91
N ASN A 350 -13.48 -5.71 -16.20
CA ASN A 350 -14.76 -5.19 -15.68
C ASN A 350 -15.97 -5.97 -16.22
N VAL A 351 -15.96 -6.33 -17.50
CA VAL A 351 -17.04 -7.11 -18.14
C VAL A 351 -17.06 -8.54 -17.58
N LEU A 352 -15.90 -9.16 -17.44
CA LEU A 352 -15.75 -10.51 -16.90
C LEU A 352 -16.19 -10.57 -15.44
N LEU A 353 -15.78 -9.60 -14.63
CA LEU A 353 -16.17 -9.48 -13.22
C LEU A 353 -17.69 -9.31 -13.08
N LYS A 354 -18.29 -8.47 -13.91
CA LYS A 354 -19.75 -8.28 -13.97
C LYS A 354 -20.49 -9.56 -14.35
N SER A 355 -20.01 -10.27 -15.38
CA SER A 355 -20.62 -11.52 -15.86
C SER A 355 -20.62 -12.61 -14.79
N LEU A 356 -19.46 -12.81 -14.11
CA LEU A 356 -19.38 -13.78 -13.03
C LEU A 356 -20.26 -13.40 -11.84
N THR A 357 -20.25 -12.11 -11.47
CA THR A 357 -21.06 -11.62 -10.35
C THR A 357 -22.55 -11.81 -10.60
N TYR A 358 -23.00 -11.64 -11.84
CA TYR A 358 -24.39 -11.90 -12.24
C TYR A 358 -24.82 -13.36 -11.89
N GLU A 359 -23.99 -14.37 -12.20
CA GLU A 359 -24.29 -15.76 -11.88
C GLU A 359 -24.24 -16.04 -10.37
N ILE A 360 -23.29 -15.44 -9.67
CA ILE A 360 -23.21 -15.52 -8.20
C ILE A 360 -24.48 -14.91 -7.57
N ALA A 361 -24.89 -13.74 -8.03
CA ALA A 361 -26.06 -13.04 -7.51
C ALA A 361 -27.35 -13.88 -7.69
N LYS A 362 -27.52 -14.52 -8.84
CA LYS A 362 -28.65 -15.47 -9.10
C LYS A 362 -28.63 -16.62 -8.10
N LEU A 363 -27.45 -17.22 -7.89
CA LEU A 363 -27.30 -18.34 -6.96
C LEU A 363 -27.64 -17.95 -5.51
N LEU A 364 -27.12 -16.80 -5.06
CA LEU A 364 -27.38 -16.30 -3.71
C LEU A 364 -28.84 -15.93 -3.50
N ALA A 365 -29.47 -15.26 -4.47
CA ALA A 365 -30.88 -14.89 -4.42
C ALA A 365 -31.82 -16.12 -4.48
N TRP A 366 -31.45 -17.17 -5.25
CA TRP A 366 -32.18 -18.42 -5.29
C TRP A 366 -32.15 -19.17 -3.94
N LYS A 367 -30.97 -19.20 -3.28
CA LYS A 367 -30.82 -19.77 -1.94
C LYS A 367 -31.73 -19.08 -0.93
N GLU A 368 -31.76 -17.75 -0.94
CA GLU A 368 -32.59 -16.95 -0.03
C GLU A 368 -34.08 -17.25 -0.16
N LYS A 369 -34.59 -17.37 -1.41
CA LYS A 369 -36.00 -17.68 -1.68
C LYS A 369 -36.43 -19.06 -1.19
N ARG A 370 -35.51 -19.99 -0.94
CA ARG A 370 -35.81 -21.36 -0.45
C ARG A 370 -35.67 -21.50 1.06
N LEU A 371 -35.07 -20.56 1.73
CA LEU A 371 -34.89 -20.54 3.19
C LEU A 371 -35.99 -19.73 3.90
N ASN A 372 -36.73 -18.90 3.14
CA ASN A 372 -37.94 -18.18 3.54
C ASN A 372 -39.19 -18.90 3.02
#